data_b4e896a9bd5e0d3cc3b74a9feaec3dc1
#
_entry.id   b4e896a9bd5e0d3cc3b74a9feaec3dc1
#
_cell.length_a   1.000
_cell.length_b   1.000
_cell.length_c   1.000
_cell.angle_alpha   90.00
_cell.angle_beta   90.00
_cell.angle_gamma   90.00
#
_symmetry.space_group_name_H-M   'P 1'
#
loop_
_entity.id
_entity.type
_entity.pdbx_description
1 polymer ?
#
loop_
_entity_poly.entity_id
_entity_poly.type
_entity_poly.pdbx_seq_one_letter_code
_entity_poly.pdbx_strand_id
1 'polypeptide(L)'
;TSDAEARRSVAIIGAPVKDIVGAVEGKVRVVSGNCLTGDNVGPNGFLGFYHTQVTLLPEGDQPKFFITDGWAAPGFDKFSANRSFPTWLMPGKRFAPDTNQNGEERAFVMSGQYEQVFPFDIYPVHLLKAILANDIEQMEKLGLYEVAPEDFALCEFVCTSKINSQGIVRDGLDALKKETT
;
A
#
# COMPACT_ATOMS: atom_id res chain seq x y z
N THR A 1 -17.75 -2.57 -11.05
CA THR A 1 -17.97 -3.88 -11.62
C THR A 1 -16.81 -4.76 -11.33
N SER A 2 -16.88 -5.74 -10.87
CA SER A 2 -16.25 -7.02 -11.13
C SER A 2 -16.25 -7.76 -9.84
N ASP A 3 -17.09 -8.69 -9.82
CA ASP A 3 -16.90 -9.95 -9.14
C ASP A 3 -15.62 -10.58 -9.72
N ALA A 4 -14.48 -10.02 -9.34
CA ALA A 4 -13.21 -10.68 -9.57
C ALA A 4 -13.23 -11.93 -8.69
N GLU A 5 -13.71 -13.03 -9.25
CA GLU A 5 -13.72 -14.31 -8.59
C GLU A 5 -12.27 -14.70 -8.32
N ALA A 6 -11.95 -14.88 -7.05
CA ALA A 6 -10.65 -15.41 -6.65
C ALA A 6 -10.51 -16.81 -7.23
N ARG A 7 -9.59 -17.00 -8.16
CA ARG A 7 -9.26 -18.31 -8.73
C ARG A 7 -8.22 -19.01 -7.86
N ARG A 8 -8.45 -20.26 -7.57
CA ARG A 8 -7.43 -21.12 -6.95
C ARG A 8 -6.67 -21.86 -8.05
N SER A 9 -5.37 -21.82 -7.95
CA SER A 9 -4.45 -22.52 -8.87
C SER A 9 -3.44 -23.31 -8.08
N VAL A 10 -3.00 -24.43 -8.65
CA VAL A 10 -1.89 -25.23 -8.11
C VAL A 10 -0.72 -25.05 -9.05
N ALA A 11 0.43 -24.65 -8.52
CA ALA A 11 1.64 -24.46 -9.28
C ALA A 11 2.83 -25.12 -8.59
N ILE A 12 3.84 -25.47 -9.38
CA ILE A 12 5.12 -25.97 -8.87
C ILE A 12 5.91 -24.81 -8.29
N ILE A 13 6.63 -25.05 -7.20
CA ILE A 13 7.55 -24.06 -6.62
C ILE A 13 8.55 -23.60 -7.68
N GLY A 14 8.67 -22.27 -7.85
CA GLY A 14 9.53 -21.68 -8.88
C GLY A 14 8.85 -21.48 -10.23
N ALA A 15 7.56 -21.79 -10.38
CA ALA A 15 6.82 -21.42 -11.58
C ALA A 15 6.73 -19.89 -11.74
N PRO A 16 6.95 -19.34 -12.94
CA PRO A 16 6.78 -17.92 -13.18
C PRO A 16 5.30 -17.52 -13.06
N VAL A 17 5.05 -16.30 -12.62
CA VAL A 17 3.68 -15.83 -12.34
C VAL A 17 2.77 -15.91 -13.57
N LYS A 18 3.31 -15.70 -14.78
CA LYS A 18 2.56 -15.83 -16.04
C LYS A 18 1.93 -17.21 -16.24
N ASP A 19 2.58 -18.27 -15.75
CA ASP A 19 2.07 -19.64 -15.89
C ASP A 19 0.94 -19.91 -14.89
N ILE A 20 0.91 -19.17 -13.79
CA ILE A 20 -0.14 -19.25 -12.76
C ILE A 20 -1.39 -18.44 -13.19
N VAL A 21 -1.15 -17.25 -13.71
CA VAL A 21 -2.23 -16.29 -14.02
C VAL A 21 -2.78 -16.50 -15.42
N GLY A 22 -1.96 -16.98 -16.36
CA GLY A 22 -2.30 -17.11 -17.78
C GLY A 22 -2.20 -15.76 -18.52
N ALA A 23 -2.88 -15.69 -19.66
CA ALA A 23 -2.92 -14.46 -20.44
C ALA A 23 -3.77 -13.40 -19.73
N VAL A 24 -3.19 -12.24 -19.48
CA VAL A 24 -3.84 -11.08 -18.87
C VAL A 24 -4.12 -10.05 -19.95
N GLU A 25 -5.36 -9.65 -20.11
CA GLU A 25 -5.74 -8.61 -21.07
C GLU A 25 -5.52 -7.20 -20.47
N GLY A 26 -4.99 -6.28 -21.28
CA GLY A 26 -4.76 -4.89 -20.90
C GLY A 26 -3.48 -4.65 -20.11
N LYS A 27 -3.31 -3.41 -19.68
CA LYS A 27 -2.18 -3.00 -18.81
C LYS A 27 -2.52 -3.33 -17.36
N VAL A 28 -1.85 -4.30 -16.80
CA VAL A 28 -2.10 -4.79 -15.44
C VAL A 28 -0.79 -4.89 -14.69
N ARG A 29 -0.78 -4.41 -13.46
CA ARG A 29 0.29 -4.62 -12.50
C ARG A 29 0.11 -5.98 -11.84
N VAL A 30 1.18 -6.76 -11.87
CA VAL A 30 1.20 -8.12 -11.30
C VAL A 30 1.96 -8.08 -9.99
N VAL A 31 1.23 -8.28 -8.89
CA VAL A 31 1.75 -8.18 -7.54
C VAL A 31 1.85 -9.57 -6.92
N SER A 32 3.05 -9.90 -6.45
CA SER A 32 3.27 -11.06 -5.58
C SER A 32 2.81 -10.71 -4.17
N GLY A 33 1.80 -11.39 -3.66
CA GLY A 33 1.15 -11.05 -2.41
C GLY A 33 -0.13 -10.24 -2.58
N ASN A 34 -0.53 -9.51 -1.55
CA ASN A 34 -1.71 -8.66 -1.54
C ASN A 34 -1.41 -7.24 -2.05
N CYS A 35 -2.45 -6.42 -2.23
CA CYS A 35 -2.30 -5.05 -2.73
C CYS A 35 -1.71 -4.04 -1.72
N LEU A 36 -1.57 -4.42 -0.43
CA LEU A 36 -1.06 -3.54 0.62
C LEU A 36 0.41 -3.76 0.93
N THR A 37 0.86 -5.03 0.88
CA THR A 37 2.22 -5.43 1.31
C THR A 37 2.98 -6.20 0.23
N GLY A 38 2.39 -6.40 -0.95
CA GLY A 38 2.99 -7.21 -2.00
C GLY A 38 3.95 -6.42 -2.88
N ASP A 39 4.83 -7.16 -3.55
CA ASP A 39 5.84 -6.63 -4.45
C ASP A 39 5.38 -6.69 -5.91
N ASN A 40 5.62 -5.62 -6.66
CA ASN A 40 5.40 -5.63 -8.10
C ASN A 40 6.47 -6.47 -8.81
N VAL A 41 6.11 -7.66 -9.23
CA VAL A 41 7.03 -8.60 -9.88
C VAL A 41 6.89 -8.63 -11.41
N GLY A 42 5.83 -8.02 -11.93
CA GLY A 42 5.50 -8.10 -13.35
C GLY A 42 5.11 -9.51 -13.81
N PRO A 43 4.75 -9.67 -15.10
CA PRO A 43 4.26 -10.95 -15.63
C PRO A 43 5.33 -12.04 -15.67
N ASN A 44 6.60 -11.69 -15.82
CA ASN A 44 7.71 -12.64 -15.90
C ASN A 44 8.40 -12.90 -14.55
N GLY A 45 7.92 -12.29 -13.47
CA GLY A 45 8.46 -12.50 -12.13
C GLY A 45 7.99 -13.80 -11.49
N PHE A 46 8.40 -13.97 -10.24
CA PHE A 46 8.10 -15.16 -9.44
C PHE A 46 7.36 -14.75 -8.17
N LEU A 47 6.61 -15.70 -7.63
CA LEU A 47 5.97 -15.52 -6.33
C LEU A 47 7.05 -15.46 -5.23
N GLY A 48 6.96 -14.48 -4.35
CA GLY A 48 7.83 -14.37 -3.18
C GLY A 48 7.71 -15.57 -2.25
N PHE A 49 8.77 -15.89 -1.53
CA PHE A 49 8.88 -17.10 -0.73
C PHE A 49 7.72 -17.31 0.26
N TYR A 50 7.27 -16.23 0.91
CA TYR A 50 6.17 -16.25 1.87
C TYR A 50 4.81 -15.92 1.27
N HIS A 51 4.75 -15.57 -0.01
CA HIS A 51 3.51 -15.18 -0.66
C HIS A 51 2.73 -16.40 -1.18
N THR A 52 1.44 -16.43 -0.90
CA THR A 52 0.52 -17.51 -1.32
C THR A 52 -0.52 -17.03 -2.33
N GLN A 53 -0.46 -15.76 -2.73
CA GLN A 53 -1.41 -15.19 -3.69
C GLN A 53 -0.70 -14.28 -4.70
N VAL A 54 -1.34 -14.12 -5.85
CA VAL A 54 -1.01 -13.13 -6.86
C VAL A 54 -2.18 -12.17 -6.99
N THR A 55 -1.90 -10.88 -6.92
CA THR A 55 -2.91 -9.84 -7.10
C THR A 55 -2.68 -9.12 -8.43
N LEU A 56 -3.75 -8.95 -9.20
CA LEU A 56 -3.75 -8.23 -10.46
C LEU A 56 -4.48 -6.90 -10.27
N LEU A 57 -3.80 -5.80 -10.53
CA LEU A 57 -4.36 -4.47 -10.44
C LEU A 57 -4.31 -3.78 -11.80
N PRO A 58 -5.42 -3.21 -12.31
CA PRO A 58 -5.38 -2.38 -13.50
C PRO A 58 -4.41 -1.21 -13.32
N GLU A 59 -3.61 -0.90 -14.34
CA GLU A 59 -2.77 0.28 -14.30
C GLU A 59 -3.61 1.55 -14.42
N GLY A 60 -3.44 2.45 -13.46
CA GLY A 60 -4.13 3.74 -13.39
C GLY A 60 -3.40 4.86 -14.13
N ASP A 61 -2.82 4.58 -15.30
CA ASP A 61 -2.04 5.52 -16.11
C ASP A 61 -2.89 6.41 -17.03
N GLN A 62 -4.20 6.20 -17.03
CA GLN A 62 -5.12 6.98 -17.85
C GLN A 62 -5.30 8.39 -17.27
N PRO A 63 -5.11 9.45 -18.09
CA PRO A 63 -5.35 10.82 -17.63
C PRO A 63 -6.82 11.02 -17.30
N LYS A 64 -7.09 11.50 -16.08
CA LYS A 64 -8.45 11.82 -15.62
C LYS A 64 -8.74 13.30 -15.88
N PHE A 65 -9.86 13.59 -16.54
CA PHE A 65 -10.25 14.97 -16.79
C PHE A 65 -10.78 15.61 -15.52
N PHE A 66 -10.35 16.84 -15.25
CA PHE A 66 -10.52 17.56 -13.99
C PHE A 66 -11.93 17.52 -13.39
N ILE A 67 -12.97 17.72 -14.21
CA ILE A 67 -14.36 17.87 -13.75
C ILE A 67 -15.14 16.55 -13.80
N THR A 68 -14.88 15.69 -14.79
CA THR A 68 -15.70 14.49 -15.02
C THR A 68 -15.30 13.32 -14.12
N ASP A 69 -14.02 13.06 -14.00
CA ASP A 69 -13.45 11.92 -13.28
C ASP A 69 -12.17 12.27 -12.49
N GLY A 70 -11.70 13.50 -12.63
CA GLY A 70 -10.55 14.05 -11.95
C GLY A 70 -10.83 14.55 -10.52
N TRP A 71 -10.03 15.50 -10.09
CA TRP A 71 -10.04 16.03 -8.73
C TRP A 71 -11.34 16.78 -8.36
N ALA A 72 -11.91 17.55 -9.26
CA ALA A 72 -13.14 18.33 -9.03
C ALA A 72 -14.43 17.54 -9.35
N ALA A 73 -14.33 16.28 -9.73
CA ALA A 73 -15.48 15.44 -9.96
C ALA A 73 -16.25 15.19 -8.66
N PRO A 74 -17.58 14.91 -8.72
CA PRO A 74 -18.39 14.60 -7.54
C PRO A 74 -17.88 13.41 -6.72
N GLY A 75 -17.10 12.51 -7.32
CA GLY A 75 -16.40 11.43 -6.64
C GLY A 75 -17.28 10.32 -6.11
N PHE A 76 -18.44 10.09 -6.71
CA PHE A 76 -19.33 8.99 -6.34
C PHE A 76 -18.74 7.59 -6.54
N ASP A 77 -17.68 7.47 -7.30
CA ASP A 77 -16.91 6.25 -7.59
C ASP A 77 -15.60 6.15 -6.82
N LYS A 78 -15.23 7.20 -6.06
CA LYS A 78 -13.94 7.29 -5.39
C LYS A 78 -14.02 6.89 -3.93
N PHE A 79 -13.08 6.09 -3.47
CA PHE A 79 -12.84 5.87 -2.05
C PHE A 79 -12.17 7.10 -1.43
N SER A 80 -12.57 7.46 -0.22
CA SER A 80 -11.99 8.59 0.51
C SER A 80 -11.92 8.30 2.01
N ALA A 81 -10.73 8.06 2.52
CA ALA A 81 -10.48 7.87 3.94
C ALA A 81 -10.76 9.15 4.76
N ASN A 82 -10.52 10.31 4.20
CA ASN A 82 -10.73 11.61 4.84
C ASN A 82 -12.13 12.22 4.62
N ARG A 83 -13.08 11.44 4.07
CA ARG A 83 -14.45 11.87 3.80
C ARG A 83 -14.59 13.05 2.83
N SER A 84 -13.61 13.29 1.95
CA SER A 84 -13.67 14.34 0.94
C SER A 84 -14.72 14.09 -0.14
N PHE A 85 -15.10 12.83 -0.38
CA PHE A 85 -16.13 12.45 -1.34
C PHE A 85 -17.35 11.84 -0.65
N PRO A 86 -18.54 11.93 -1.24
CA PRO A 86 -19.80 11.50 -0.59
C PRO A 86 -19.93 9.99 -0.40
N THR A 87 -19.00 9.20 -0.91
CA THR A 87 -19.02 7.73 -0.84
C THR A 87 -18.96 7.18 0.58
N TRP A 88 -18.52 7.95 1.57
CA TRP A 88 -18.58 7.58 2.98
C TRP A 88 -20.03 7.42 3.51
N LEU A 89 -21.01 8.03 2.83
CA LEU A 89 -22.45 7.83 3.11
C LEU A 89 -22.99 6.52 2.53
N MET A 90 -22.19 5.78 1.76
CA MET A 90 -22.57 4.57 1.04
C MET A 90 -21.78 3.35 1.56
N PRO A 91 -22.05 2.84 2.78
CA PRO A 91 -21.21 1.81 3.40
C PRO A 91 -21.19 0.47 2.66
N GLY A 92 -22.18 0.20 1.83
CA GLY A 92 -22.22 -1.01 0.99
C GLY A 92 -21.57 -0.87 -0.38
N LYS A 93 -20.99 0.29 -0.70
CA LYS A 93 -20.37 0.52 -1.99
C LYS A 93 -19.04 -0.24 -2.12
N ARG A 94 -18.92 -0.98 -3.24
CA ARG A 94 -17.64 -1.60 -3.62
C ARG A 94 -16.89 -0.69 -4.57
N PHE A 95 -15.57 -0.67 -4.42
CA PHE A 95 -14.66 0.12 -5.24
C PHE A 95 -13.79 -0.81 -6.08
N ALA A 96 -13.45 -0.40 -7.30
CA ALA A 96 -12.47 -1.06 -8.13
C ALA A 96 -11.16 -0.26 -8.06
N PRO A 97 -10.21 -0.65 -7.21
CA PRO A 97 -8.93 0.05 -7.10
C PRO A 97 -8.12 -0.16 -8.38
N ASP A 98 -7.40 0.88 -8.75
CA ASP A 98 -6.34 0.87 -9.76
C ASP A 98 -5.01 1.30 -9.10
N THR A 99 -3.94 1.39 -9.88
CA THR A 99 -2.64 1.82 -9.37
C THR A 99 -2.47 3.34 -9.32
N ASN A 100 -3.52 4.11 -9.62
CA ASN A 100 -3.47 5.57 -9.59
C ASN A 100 -3.46 6.08 -8.15
N GLN A 101 -2.43 6.79 -7.79
CA GLN A 101 -2.29 7.40 -6.46
C GLN A 101 -3.31 8.51 -6.19
N ASN A 102 -3.99 9.04 -7.23
CA ASN A 102 -4.99 10.10 -7.15
C ASN A 102 -4.49 11.37 -6.41
N GLY A 103 -3.31 11.81 -6.73
CA GLY A 103 -2.65 13.00 -6.18
C GLY A 103 -1.16 12.77 -5.97
N GLU A 104 -0.50 13.74 -5.38
CA GLU A 104 0.95 13.74 -5.13
C GLU A 104 1.24 13.57 -3.63
N GLU A 105 2.46 13.21 -3.31
CA GLU A 105 2.96 13.21 -1.94
C GLU A 105 2.89 14.62 -1.36
N ARG A 106 2.55 14.70 -0.08
CA ARG A 106 2.41 15.94 0.67
C ARG A 106 3.26 15.92 1.91
N ALA A 107 3.43 17.08 2.52
CA ALA A 107 4.11 17.19 3.81
C ALA A 107 3.50 16.21 4.83
N PHE A 108 4.36 15.46 5.50
CA PHE A 108 3.96 14.53 6.53
C PHE A 108 3.65 15.28 7.84
N VAL A 109 2.38 15.32 8.20
CA VAL A 109 1.90 15.99 9.41
C VAL A 109 1.32 14.98 10.40
N MET A 110 1.31 15.33 11.68
CA MET A 110 0.67 14.53 12.73
C MET A 110 -0.84 14.72 12.64
N SER A 111 -1.57 13.66 12.28
CA SER A 111 -3.01 13.71 12.05
C SER A 111 -3.83 12.82 12.98
N GLY A 112 -3.20 11.94 13.77
CA GLY A 112 -3.88 10.92 14.56
C GLY A 112 -4.60 9.84 13.74
N GLN A 113 -4.31 9.76 12.43
CA GLN A 113 -4.93 8.75 11.56
C GLN A 113 -4.28 7.39 11.67
N TYR A 114 -2.98 7.36 11.88
CA TYR A 114 -2.21 6.12 11.98
C TYR A 114 -2.54 5.35 13.24
N GLU A 115 -2.71 6.05 14.36
CA GLU A 115 -3.05 5.48 15.65
C GLU A 115 -4.41 4.76 15.65
N GLN A 116 -5.28 5.08 14.69
CA GLN A 116 -6.59 4.43 14.55
C GLN A 116 -6.52 3.06 13.84
N VAL A 117 -5.46 2.81 13.10
CA VAL A 117 -5.33 1.62 12.24
C VAL A 117 -4.08 0.79 12.53
N PHE A 118 -3.14 1.34 13.28
CA PHE A 118 -1.91 0.66 13.64
C PHE A 118 -2.20 -0.47 14.65
N PRO A 119 -1.65 -1.67 14.45
CA PRO A 119 -2.05 -2.85 15.23
C PRO A 119 -1.41 -2.94 16.63
N PHE A 120 -0.42 -2.10 16.93
CA PHE A 120 0.33 -2.14 18.19
C PHE A 120 0.17 -0.85 18.99
N ASP A 121 0.41 -0.94 20.30
CA ASP A 121 0.37 0.20 21.24
C ASP A 121 1.72 0.95 21.24
N ILE A 122 2.08 1.51 20.09
CA ILE A 122 3.24 2.39 19.92
C ILE A 122 2.81 3.69 19.24
N TYR A 123 3.73 4.64 19.08
CA TYR A 123 3.48 5.93 18.44
C TYR A 123 3.96 5.93 16.97
N PRO A 124 3.17 5.43 16.00
CA PRO A 124 3.65 5.20 14.63
C PRO A 124 4.12 6.48 13.94
N VAL A 125 3.42 7.61 14.15
CA VAL A 125 3.81 8.89 13.55
C VAL A 125 5.14 9.41 14.12
N HIS A 126 5.36 9.25 15.42
CA HIS A 126 6.61 9.67 16.06
C HIS A 126 7.77 8.79 15.61
N LEU A 127 7.54 7.48 15.50
CA LEU A 127 8.53 6.53 15.02
C LEU A 127 8.98 6.86 13.59
N LEU A 128 8.03 7.06 12.66
CA LEU A 128 8.38 7.45 11.29
C LEU A 128 9.16 8.77 11.24
N LYS A 129 8.83 9.74 12.10
CA LYS A 129 9.56 11.01 12.16
C LYS A 129 10.97 10.85 12.72
N ALA A 130 11.17 9.98 13.70
CA ALA A 130 12.49 9.65 14.22
C ALA A 130 13.36 9.00 13.12
N ILE A 131 12.79 8.11 12.33
CA ILE A 131 13.47 7.49 11.18
C ILE A 131 13.86 8.54 10.15
N LEU A 132 12.94 9.41 9.75
CA LEU A 132 13.21 10.49 8.80
C LEU A 132 14.24 11.49 9.30
N ALA A 133 14.33 11.69 10.62
CA ALA A 133 15.35 12.52 11.25
C ALA A 133 16.70 11.79 11.44
N ASN A 134 16.75 10.49 11.15
CA ASN A 134 17.89 9.60 11.41
C ASN A 134 18.35 9.62 12.88
N ASP A 135 17.38 9.73 13.80
CA ASP A 135 17.62 9.73 15.25
C ASP A 135 17.55 8.30 15.79
N ILE A 136 18.69 7.62 15.80
CA ILE A 136 18.83 6.21 16.19
C ILE A 136 18.31 5.96 17.60
N GLU A 137 18.66 6.84 18.55
CA GLU A 137 18.24 6.70 19.94
C GLU A 137 16.71 6.77 20.09
N GLN A 138 16.06 7.66 19.35
CA GLN A 138 14.61 7.77 19.35
C GLN A 138 13.94 6.61 18.60
N MET A 139 14.53 6.09 17.54
CA MET A 139 14.02 4.90 16.84
C MET A 139 13.93 3.71 17.81
N GLU A 140 14.99 3.46 18.59
CA GLU A 140 15.04 2.39 19.58
C GLU A 140 14.01 2.60 20.69
N LYS A 141 13.95 3.80 21.27
CA LYS A 141 13.01 4.15 22.35
C LYS A 141 11.55 4.04 21.91
N LEU A 142 11.27 4.29 20.65
CA LEU A 142 9.92 4.21 20.07
C LEU A 142 9.57 2.82 19.55
N GLY A 143 10.44 1.83 19.70
CA GLY A 143 10.14 0.43 19.44
C GLY A 143 10.31 0.00 17.99
N LEU A 144 11.29 0.57 17.24
CA LEU A 144 11.52 0.16 15.86
C LEU A 144 11.85 -1.34 15.71
N TYR A 145 12.47 -1.97 16.71
CA TYR A 145 12.75 -3.40 16.71
C TYR A 145 11.51 -4.28 16.85
N GLU A 146 10.40 -3.73 17.27
CA GLU A 146 9.15 -4.47 17.54
C GLU A 146 8.21 -4.50 16.34
N VAL A 147 8.56 -3.83 15.24
CA VAL A 147 7.70 -3.66 14.07
C VAL A 147 8.38 -4.12 12.79
N ALA A 148 7.55 -4.55 11.85
CA ALA A 148 7.94 -4.82 10.47
C ALA A 148 7.35 -3.76 9.52
N PRO A 149 7.93 -3.55 8.32
CA PRO A 149 7.35 -2.65 7.32
C PRO A 149 5.89 -2.94 7.02
N GLU A 150 5.50 -4.20 6.97
CA GLU A 150 4.14 -4.67 6.66
C GLU A 150 3.09 -4.20 7.69
N ASP A 151 3.48 -3.94 8.93
CA ASP A 151 2.59 -3.42 9.99
C ASP A 151 2.10 -2.01 9.68
N PHE A 152 2.85 -1.27 8.86
CA PHE A 152 2.50 0.08 8.41
C PHE A 152 1.63 0.11 7.15
N ALA A 153 1.24 -1.03 6.60
CA ALA A 153 0.45 -1.11 5.38
C ALA A 153 -0.90 -0.36 5.48
N LEU A 154 -1.60 -0.49 6.61
CA LEU A 154 -2.84 0.23 6.85
C LEU A 154 -2.60 1.73 7.09
N CYS A 155 -1.47 2.10 7.72
CA CYS A 155 -1.08 3.50 7.87
C CYS A 155 -0.86 4.15 6.51
N GLU A 156 -0.19 3.47 5.59
CA GLU A 156 0.02 3.92 4.22
C GLU A 156 -1.29 4.07 3.46
N PHE A 157 -2.20 3.10 3.61
CA PHE A 157 -3.53 3.15 2.98
C PHE A 157 -4.37 4.35 3.42
N VAL A 158 -4.38 4.71 4.71
CA VAL A 158 -5.15 5.86 5.23
C VAL A 158 -4.41 7.18 5.12
N CYS A 159 -3.14 7.17 4.75
CA CYS A 159 -2.28 8.35 4.76
C CYS A 159 -2.77 9.41 3.76
N THR A 160 -3.21 10.54 4.29
CA THR A 160 -3.59 11.70 3.46
C THR A 160 -2.39 12.41 2.85
N SER A 161 -1.20 12.22 3.41
CA SER A 161 0.07 12.74 2.89
C SER A 161 0.71 11.84 1.84
N LYS A 162 0.19 10.61 1.66
CA LYS A 162 0.63 9.63 0.66
C LYS A 162 2.12 9.27 0.72
N ILE A 163 2.66 9.24 1.91
CA ILE A 163 4.04 8.84 2.13
C ILE A 163 4.18 7.31 2.07
N ASN A 164 5.35 6.86 1.63
CA ASN A 164 5.74 5.43 1.65
C ASN A 164 6.21 5.04 3.07
N SER A 165 5.28 4.79 3.97
CA SER A 165 5.60 4.47 5.36
C SER A 165 6.30 3.13 5.52
N GLN A 166 5.96 2.13 4.71
CA GLN A 166 6.64 0.83 4.72
C GLN A 166 8.10 0.95 4.29
N GLY A 167 8.39 1.75 3.25
CA GLY A 167 9.76 2.05 2.82
C GLY A 167 10.56 2.75 3.90
N ILE A 168 9.99 3.77 4.56
CA ILE A 168 10.65 4.49 5.65
C ILE A 168 11.03 3.54 6.79
N VAL A 169 10.14 2.63 7.20
CA VAL A 169 10.44 1.66 8.26
C VAL A 169 11.55 0.70 7.83
N ARG A 170 11.56 0.24 6.59
CA ARG A 170 12.63 -0.60 6.05
C ARG A 170 13.98 0.10 6.11
N ASP A 171 14.05 1.36 5.67
CA ASP A 171 15.25 2.16 5.72
C ASP A 171 15.74 2.37 7.17
N GLY A 172 14.81 2.58 8.11
CA GLY A 172 15.11 2.69 9.52
C GLY A 172 15.72 1.41 10.12
N LEU A 173 15.14 0.25 9.81
CA LEU A 173 15.67 -1.05 10.24
C LEU A 173 17.06 -1.32 9.65
N ASP A 174 17.27 -0.96 8.39
CA ASP A 174 18.58 -1.08 7.73
C ASP A 174 19.63 -0.13 8.35
N ALA A 175 19.22 1.08 8.76
CA ALA A 175 20.09 2.02 9.46
C ALA A 175 20.50 1.47 10.83
N LEU A 176 19.55 1.00 11.65
CA LEU A 176 19.83 0.38 12.94
C LEU A 176 20.78 -0.81 12.81
N LYS A 177 20.55 -1.67 11.83
CA LYS A 177 21.41 -2.83 11.59
C LYS A 177 22.86 -2.42 11.30
N LYS A 178 23.08 -1.33 10.57
CA LYS A 178 24.43 -0.82 10.27
C LYS A 178 25.14 -0.26 11.50
N GLU A 179 24.39 0.37 12.40
CA GLU A 179 24.98 0.93 13.64
C GLU A 179 25.32 -0.15 14.66
N THR A 180 24.63 -1.30 14.63
CA THR A 180 24.80 -2.40 15.59
C THR A 180 25.78 -3.50 15.11
N THR A 181 26.29 -3.41 13.87
CA THR A 181 27.22 -4.38 13.28
C THR A 181 28.61 -3.80 13.16
#